data_604b992fde66a5bd7abf763a9b95e361
#
_entry.id   604b992fde66a5bd7abf763a9b95e361
#
_cell.length_a   1.000
_cell.length_b   1.000
_cell.length_c   1.000
_cell.angle_alpha   90.00
_cell.angle_beta   90.00
_cell.angle_gamma   90.00
#
_symmetry.space_group_name_H-M   'P 1'
#
loop_
_entity.id
_entity.type
_entity.pdbx_description
1 polymer ?
#
loop_
_entity_poly.entity_id
_entity_poly.type
_entity_poly.pdbx_seq_one_letter_code
_entity_poly.pdbx_strand_id
1 'polypeptide(L)'
;MACDTCDQGTVKEAKEIVGRIGNTPDKVIPILQEIQTIHSYLPENLMEAVADELEIPLATIYGVATFYSQFRFTPMGKHLIKVCKGTACHVSGAEVLFSSISEVRRTNSLPWNRWPASAAVP
;
A
#
# COMPACT_ATOMS: atom_id res chain seq x y z
N MET A 1 5.64 -21.66 0.12
CA MET A 1 4.82 -22.66 0.85
C MET A 1 3.85 -21.91 1.74
N ALA A 2 2.58 -21.95 1.40
CA ALA A 2 1.53 -21.31 2.17
C ALA A 2 1.30 -22.06 3.48
N CYS A 3 1.24 -21.34 4.60
CA CYS A 3 0.71 -21.90 5.84
C CYS A 3 -0.80 -22.09 5.68
N ASP A 4 -1.28 -23.32 5.67
CA ASP A 4 -2.68 -23.70 5.50
C ASP A 4 -3.67 -22.99 6.47
N THR A 5 -3.16 -22.43 7.54
CA THR A 5 -3.97 -21.79 8.57
C THR A 5 -4.24 -20.28 8.27
N CYS A 6 -3.43 -19.63 7.43
CA CYS A 6 -3.61 -18.23 7.02
C CYS A 6 -4.55 -18.08 5.81
N ASP A 7 -4.68 -19.13 5.00
CA ASP A 7 -5.38 -19.06 3.71
C ASP A 7 -6.90 -18.92 3.81
N GLN A 8 -7.55 -19.59 4.77
CA GLN A 8 -9.02 -19.62 4.81
C GLN A 8 -9.64 -18.26 5.17
N GLY A 9 -9.00 -17.48 6.03
CA GLY A 9 -9.44 -16.14 6.38
C GLY A 9 -9.25 -15.17 5.21
N THR A 10 -8.10 -15.25 4.57
CA THR A 10 -7.70 -14.40 3.45
C THR A 10 -8.58 -14.62 2.21
N VAL A 11 -8.89 -15.89 1.88
CA VAL A 11 -9.77 -16.22 0.77
C VAL A 11 -11.20 -15.74 0.99
N LYS A 12 -11.71 -15.85 2.21
CA LYS A 12 -13.05 -15.35 2.55
C LYS A 12 -13.12 -13.83 2.42
N GLU A 13 -12.12 -13.14 2.92
CA GLU A 13 -12.02 -11.68 2.83
C GLU A 13 -11.91 -11.22 1.37
N ALA A 14 -11.08 -11.88 0.57
CA ALA A 14 -10.98 -11.60 -0.87
C ALA A 14 -12.34 -11.75 -1.57
N LYS A 15 -13.07 -12.84 -1.29
CA LYS A 15 -14.41 -13.09 -1.85
C LYS A 15 -15.42 -12.02 -1.43
N GLU A 16 -15.39 -11.59 -0.18
CA GLU A 16 -16.28 -10.52 0.29
C GLU A 16 -16.00 -9.20 -0.41
N ILE A 17 -14.74 -8.83 -0.56
CA ILE A 17 -14.33 -7.59 -1.23
C ILE A 17 -14.69 -7.64 -2.71
N VAL A 18 -14.36 -8.74 -3.40
CA VAL A 18 -14.68 -8.94 -4.81
C VAL A 18 -16.20 -9.00 -5.02
N GLY A 19 -16.94 -9.66 -4.15
CA GLY A 19 -18.41 -9.71 -4.21
C GLY A 19 -19.07 -8.35 -4.01
N ARG A 20 -18.47 -7.48 -3.22
CA ARG A 20 -18.97 -6.12 -2.96
C ARG A 20 -18.72 -5.17 -4.14
N ILE A 21 -17.55 -5.24 -4.73
CA ILE A 21 -17.09 -4.32 -5.79
C ILE A 21 -17.44 -4.84 -7.18
N GLY A 22 -17.38 -6.15 -7.38
CA GLY A 22 -17.66 -6.85 -8.64
C GLY A 22 -16.49 -7.71 -9.10
N ASN A 23 -16.85 -8.83 -9.71
CA ASN A 23 -15.90 -9.82 -10.23
C ASN A 23 -15.56 -9.52 -11.70
N THR A 24 -14.95 -8.38 -11.97
CA THR A 24 -14.49 -8.01 -13.31
C THR A 24 -13.04 -7.52 -13.28
N PRO A 25 -12.24 -7.82 -14.32
CA PRO A 25 -10.85 -7.37 -14.39
C PRO A 25 -10.67 -5.85 -14.28
N ASP A 26 -11.68 -5.08 -14.68
CA ASP A 26 -11.67 -3.61 -14.61
C ASP A 26 -11.71 -3.09 -13.18
N LYS A 27 -12.09 -3.93 -12.22
CA LYS A 27 -12.27 -3.57 -10.82
C LYS A 27 -11.04 -3.82 -9.94
N VAL A 28 -9.92 -4.19 -10.54
CA VAL A 28 -8.65 -4.42 -9.80
C VAL A 28 -8.26 -3.21 -8.95
N ILE A 29 -8.32 -2.01 -9.50
CA ILE A 29 -7.94 -0.79 -8.78
C ILE A 29 -8.86 -0.53 -7.57
N PRO A 30 -10.19 -0.52 -7.69
CA PRO A 30 -11.09 -0.38 -6.54
C PRO A 30 -10.89 -1.48 -5.49
N ILE A 31 -10.66 -2.71 -5.90
CA ILE A 31 -10.41 -3.85 -4.99
C ILE A 31 -9.12 -3.61 -4.19
N LEU A 32 -8.03 -3.24 -4.85
CA LEU A 32 -6.77 -2.93 -4.18
C LEU A 32 -6.87 -1.73 -3.23
N GLN A 33 -7.67 -0.71 -3.60
CA GLN A 33 -7.93 0.44 -2.74
C GLN A 33 -8.69 0.04 -1.47
N GLU A 34 -9.69 -0.83 -1.59
CA GLU A 34 -10.44 -1.34 -0.44
C GLU A 34 -9.54 -2.16 0.49
N ILE A 35 -8.72 -3.06 -0.06
CA ILE A 35 -7.74 -3.84 0.70
C ILE A 35 -6.79 -2.91 1.46
N GLN A 36 -6.25 -1.90 0.80
CA GLN A 36 -5.34 -0.95 1.45
C GLN A 36 -6.03 -0.11 2.52
N THR A 37 -7.31 0.19 2.36
CA THR A 37 -8.09 0.90 3.38
C THR A 37 -8.27 0.06 4.64
N ILE A 38 -8.49 -1.24 4.48
CA ILE A 38 -8.68 -2.18 5.60
C ILE A 38 -7.35 -2.48 6.30
N HIS A 39 -6.31 -2.82 5.54
CA HIS A 39 -5.03 -3.31 6.07
C HIS A 39 -3.94 -2.24 6.16
N SER A 40 -4.15 -1.07 5.57
CA SER A 40 -3.14 0.01 5.41
C SER A 40 -1.99 -0.33 4.45
N TYR A 41 -1.97 -1.51 3.88
CA TYR A 41 -1.02 -1.98 2.86
C TYR A 41 -1.66 -3.12 2.04
N LEU A 42 -0.94 -3.64 1.06
CA LEU A 42 -1.39 -4.78 0.25
C LEU A 42 -0.68 -6.06 0.70
N PRO A 43 -1.34 -6.94 1.49
CA PRO A 43 -0.79 -8.24 1.82
C PRO A 43 -0.65 -9.13 0.58
N GLU A 44 0.47 -9.81 0.45
CA GLU A 44 0.77 -10.68 -0.70
C GLU A 44 -0.27 -11.80 -0.86
N ASN A 45 -0.58 -12.47 0.24
CA ASN A 45 -1.57 -13.55 0.28
C ASN A 45 -2.96 -13.10 -0.20
N LEU A 46 -3.35 -11.88 0.13
CA LEU A 46 -4.64 -11.33 -0.26
C LEU A 46 -4.66 -10.96 -1.75
N MET A 47 -3.54 -10.49 -2.28
CA MET A 47 -3.41 -10.24 -3.73
C MET A 47 -3.47 -11.54 -4.53
N GLU A 48 -2.86 -12.61 -4.05
CA GLU A 48 -2.97 -13.95 -4.65
C GLU A 48 -4.42 -14.44 -4.67
N ALA A 49 -5.12 -14.35 -3.54
CA ALA A 49 -6.52 -14.74 -3.43
C ALA A 49 -7.43 -13.92 -4.36
N VAL A 50 -7.17 -12.64 -4.52
CA VAL A 50 -7.90 -11.78 -5.48
C VAL A 50 -7.60 -12.15 -6.92
N ALA A 51 -6.35 -12.50 -7.24
CA ALA A 51 -5.96 -12.96 -8.58
C ALA A 51 -6.72 -14.22 -8.97
N ASP A 52 -6.79 -15.18 -8.06
CA ASP A 52 -7.54 -16.42 -8.25
C ASP A 52 -9.04 -16.17 -8.42
N GLU A 53 -9.63 -15.30 -7.61
CA GLU A 53 -11.06 -14.99 -7.67
C GLU A 53 -11.46 -14.22 -8.94
N LEU A 54 -10.58 -13.37 -9.45
CA LEU A 54 -10.78 -12.63 -10.70
C LEU A 54 -10.35 -13.41 -11.96
N GLU A 55 -9.75 -14.58 -11.79
CA GLU A 55 -9.18 -15.41 -12.87
C GLU A 55 -8.17 -14.65 -13.75
N ILE A 56 -7.36 -13.78 -13.12
CA ILE A 56 -6.33 -13.01 -13.80
C ILE A 56 -4.94 -13.37 -13.27
N PRO A 57 -3.90 -13.25 -14.11
CA PRO A 57 -2.54 -13.50 -13.65
C PRO A 57 -2.14 -12.57 -12.50
N LEU A 58 -1.51 -13.13 -11.45
CA LEU A 58 -0.99 -12.37 -10.32
C LEU A 58 -0.05 -11.24 -10.78
N ALA A 59 0.72 -11.46 -11.85
CA ALA A 59 1.58 -10.47 -12.46
C ALA A 59 0.81 -9.20 -12.90
N THR A 60 -0.43 -9.32 -13.31
CA THR A 60 -1.28 -8.18 -13.67
C THR A 60 -1.62 -7.34 -12.44
N ILE A 61 -1.95 -7.99 -11.31
CA ILE A 61 -2.24 -7.30 -10.05
C ILE A 61 -0.98 -6.59 -9.55
N TYR A 62 0.18 -7.25 -9.55
CA TYR A 62 1.44 -6.61 -9.20
C TYR A 62 1.81 -5.46 -10.13
N GLY A 63 1.56 -5.61 -11.43
CA GLY A 63 1.77 -4.53 -12.40
C GLY A 63 0.95 -3.29 -12.07
N VAL A 64 -0.32 -3.45 -11.75
CA VAL A 64 -1.19 -2.34 -11.31
C VAL A 64 -0.71 -1.77 -9.97
N ALA A 65 -0.44 -2.62 -8.99
CA ALA A 65 -0.03 -2.20 -7.66
C ALA A 65 1.32 -1.47 -7.63
N THR A 66 2.25 -1.83 -8.52
CA THR A 66 3.55 -1.14 -8.64
C THR A 66 3.48 0.10 -9.50
N PHE A 67 2.59 0.15 -10.49
CA PHE A 67 2.41 1.31 -11.36
C PHE A 67 1.84 2.51 -10.59
N TYR A 68 0.86 2.29 -9.73
CA TYR A 68 0.24 3.35 -8.93
C TYR A 68 0.99 3.55 -7.61
N SER A 69 1.57 4.71 -7.40
CA SER A 69 2.34 5.06 -6.21
C SER A 69 1.52 5.11 -4.91
N GLN A 70 0.20 5.10 -4.99
CA GLN A 70 -0.69 5.07 -3.82
C GLN A 70 -0.67 3.74 -3.08
N PHE A 71 -0.32 2.65 -3.76
CA PHE A 71 -0.31 1.32 -3.17
C PHE A 71 1.00 1.03 -2.43
N ARG A 72 0.88 0.30 -1.32
CA ARG A 72 1.99 -0.05 -0.44
C ARG A 72 2.00 -1.53 -0.16
N PHE A 73 3.19 -2.10 -0.17
CA PHE A 73 3.41 -3.53 0.11
C PHE A 73 3.86 -3.81 1.54
N THR A 74 4.20 -2.76 2.29
CA THR A 74 4.69 -2.87 3.67
C THR A 74 3.69 -2.28 4.65
N PRO A 75 3.47 -2.93 5.81
CA PRO A 75 2.59 -2.39 6.83
C PRO A 75 3.08 -1.04 7.33
N MET A 76 2.15 -0.15 7.61
CA MET A 76 2.44 1.17 8.15
C MET A 76 2.46 1.15 9.67
N GLY A 77 3.28 2.05 10.23
CA GLY A 77 3.23 2.34 11.65
C GLY A 77 1.93 3.06 12.07
N LYS A 78 1.73 3.22 13.39
CA LYS A 78 0.54 3.87 13.95
C LYS A 78 0.36 5.32 13.46
N HIS A 79 1.44 5.99 13.13
CA HIS A 79 1.43 7.39 12.71
C HIS A 79 2.12 7.56 11.36
N LEU A 80 1.42 8.18 10.42
CA LEU A 80 1.96 8.54 9.12
C LEU A 80 2.36 10.01 9.10
N ILE A 81 3.65 10.28 9.00
CA ILE A 81 4.17 11.63 8.85
C ILE A 81 4.53 11.84 7.37
N LYS A 82 3.87 12.80 6.74
CA LYS A 82 4.14 13.20 5.36
C LYS A 82 4.92 14.49 5.35
N VAL A 83 6.09 14.49 4.73
CA VAL A 83 6.94 15.68 4.57
C VAL A 83 7.07 15.98 3.08
N CYS A 84 6.65 17.18 2.69
CA CYS A 84 6.81 17.65 1.32
C CYS A 84 8.27 18.03 1.05
N LYS A 85 8.82 17.53 -0.06
CA LYS A 85 10.16 17.87 -0.56
C LYS A 85 10.10 18.58 -1.92
N GLY A 86 9.03 19.29 -2.21
CA GLY A 86 8.91 20.12 -3.39
C GLY A 86 9.91 21.27 -3.39
N THR A 87 10.12 21.93 -4.53
CA THR A 87 11.09 23.02 -4.67
C THR A 87 10.84 24.16 -3.67
N ALA A 88 9.58 24.59 -3.53
CA ALA A 88 9.20 25.63 -2.57
C ALA A 88 9.42 25.19 -1.12
N CYS A 89 9.09 23.96 -0.77
CA CYS A 89 9.30 23.41 0.56
C CYS A 89 10.78 23.24 0.90
N HIS A 90 11.59 22.87 -0.08
CA HIS A 90 13.05 22.75 0.10
C HIS A 90 13.68 24.10 0.46
N VAL A 91 13.30 25.16 -0.24
CA VAL A 91 13.74 26.54 0.07
C VAL A 91 13.26 26.98 1.46
N SER A 92 12.08 26.56 1.88
CA SER A 92 11.48 26.90 3.18
C SER A 92 12.03 26.07 4.37
N GLY A 93 12.98 25.17 4.17
CA GLY A 93 13.63 24.40 5.23
C GLY A 93 13.07 22.97 5.44
N ALA A 94 12.41 22.39 4.46
CA ALA A 94 11.90 21.01 4.51
C ALA A 94 13.02 19.98 4.76
N GLU A 95 14.24 20.25 4.31
CA GLU A 95 15.40 19.38 4.53
C GLU A 95 15.78 19.29 6.01
N VAL A 96 15.72 20.40 6.73
CA VAL A 96 15.97 20.46 8.18
C VAL A 96 14.92 19.66 8.94
N LEU A 97 13.64 19.82 8.59
CA LEU A 97 12.53 19.04 9.16
C LEU A 97 12.71 17.55 8.89
N PHE A 98 13.05 17.19 7.67
CA PHE A 98 13.28 15.81 7.28
C PHE A 98 14.44 15.18 8.05
N SER A 99 15.54 15.89 8.23
CA SER A 99 16.70 15.44 9.00
C SER A 99 16.34 15.23 10.47
N SER A 100 15.61 16.16 11.07
CA SER A 100 15.16 16.07 12.47
C SER A 100 14.23 14.88 12.69
N ILE A 101 13.27 14.64 11.80
CA ILE A 101 12.36 13.49 11.85
C ILE A 101 13.11 12.18 11.63
N SER A 102 14.10 12.16 10.74
CA SER A 102 14.94 10.99 10.48
C SER A 102 15.80 10.61 11.69
N GLU A 103 16.23 11.58 12.48
CA GLU A 103 16.96 11.36 13.73
C GLU A 103 16.07 10.67 14.77
N VAL A 104 14.86 11.15 14.96
CA VAL A 104 13.86 10.53 15.86
C VAL A 104 13.54 9.09 15.44
N ARG A 105 13.57 8.77 14.15
CA ARG A 105 13.37 7.43 13.63
C ARG A 105 14.42 6.43 14.10
N ARG A 106 15.68 6.84 14.23
CA ARG A 106 16.78 5.95 14.67
C ARG A 106 16.57 5.43 16.08
N THR A 107 15.85 6.19 16.90
CA THR A 107 15.58 5.85 18.30
C THR A 107 14.30 5.02 18.46
N ASN A 108 13.33 5.14 17.55
CA ASN A 108 12.06 4.43 17.59
C ASN A 108 11.84 3.72 16.26
N SER A 109 11.81 2.41 16.23
CA SER A 109 11.66 1.51 15.07
C SER A 109 10.38 1.77 14.23
N LEU A 110 10.19 2.97 13.73
CA LEU A 110 9.05 3.33 12.89
C LEU A 110 9.33 2.92 11.44
N PRO A 111 8.46 2.14 10.79
CA PRO A 111 8.59 1.87 9.37
C PRO A 111 8.42 3.15 8.57
N TRP A 112 9.42 3.48 7.80
CA TRP A 112 9.48 4.69 7.00
C TRP A 112 9.27 4.38 5.53
N ASN A 113 8.21 4.90 4.96
CA ASN A 113 8.04 4.91 3.51
C ASN A 113 8.42 6.28 2.95
N ARG A 114 9.50 6.31 2.20
CA ARG A 114 9.92 7.51 1.48
C ARG A 114 8.95 7.76 0.33
N TRP A 115 8.09 8.74 0.50
CA TRP A 115 7.21 9.19 -0.57
C TRP A 115 8.03 9.88 -1.66
N PRO A 116 7.93 9.45 -2.92
CA PRO A 116 8.61 10.16 -4.01
C PRO A 116 8.07 11.59 -4.11
N ALA A 117 8.98 12.54 -4.35
CA ALA A 117 8.64 13.98 -4.40
C ALA A 117 7.55 14.30 -5.45
N SER A 118 7.43 13.49 -6.49
CA SER A 118 6.41 13.61 -7.52
C SER A 118 4.99 13.28 -7.05
N ALA A 119 4.84 12.65 -5.89
CA ALA A 119 3.53 12.29 -5.33
C ALA A 119 3.07 13.26 -4.22
N ALA A 120 3.83 14.29 -3.93
CA ALA A 120 3.51 15.29 -2.93
C ALA A 120 2.70 16.44 -3.57
N VAL A 121 1.48 16.17 -3.99
CA VAL A 121 0.49 17.16 -4.44
C VAL A 121 -0.85 16.73 -3.90
N PRO A 122 -1.68 17.59 -3.62
CA PRO A 122 -1.82 19.04 -3.54
C PRO A 122 -1.90 19.57 -2.16
#